data_5c894a7abbc4fd6966d8f4d3d31bb917
#
_entry.id   5c894a7abbc4fd6966d8f4d3d31bb917
#
_cell.length_a   1.000
_cell.length_b   1.000
_cell.length_c   1.000
_cell.angle_alpha   90.00
_cell.angle_beta   90.00
_cell.angle_gamma   90.00
#
_symmetry.space_group_name_H-M   'P 1'
#
loop_
_entity.id
_entity.type
_entity.pdbx_description
1 polymer ?
#
loop_
_entity_poly.entity_id
_entity_poly.type
_entity_poly.pdbx_seq_one_letter_code
_entity_poly.pdbx_strand_id
1 'polypeptide(L)'
;MKIIILAAGKGERLWPLTKDTPKPLVEVREGVSLLEEQLGRISASGVIDRVEIVTGYLGHKVDEMVANLEIDNLEISTVYNPFYMVSNNLASLWVAKNVIDEDCMVTNGDNLFHSDVFKDFCDECQDDGIYLSLGEKDEFDDDDMKVTLHDGLVIHVSKDIPKPSRHAESPGLCLVRGKQARQNFQRGLDVLMTRSSELNSFWLRIFTYLAEHDVAIQPWYFDAETKWKEVDIHPDVDQMREYLAKVVMT
;
A
#
# COMPACT_ATOMS: atom_id res chain seq x y z
N MET A 1 -14.50 -3.63 -7.19
CA MET A 1 -13.03 -3.85 -7.34
C MET A 1 -12.42 -4.12 -5.98
N LYS A 2 -11.35 -4.90 -5.92
CA LYS A 2 -10.65 -5.28 -4.69
C LYS A 2 -9.48 -4.33 -4.35
N ILE A 3 -9.17 -4.18 -3.04
CA ILE A 3 -7.89 -3.63 -2.58
C ILE A 3 -7.23 -4.61 -1.60
N ILE A 4 -5.90 -4.72 -1.69
CA ILE A 4 -5.06 -5.51 -0.78
C ILE A 4 -4.26 -4.54 0.08
N ILE A 5 -4.38 -4.67 1.41
CA ILE A 5 -3.69 -3.83 2.40
C ILE A 5 -2.60 -4.66 3.08
N LEU A 6 -1.35 -4.24 2.96
CA LEU A 6 -0.20 -4.92 3.57
C LEU A 6 0.02 -4.41 5.00
N ALA A 7 -0.43 -5.16 5.99
CA ALA A 7 -0.49 -4.76 7.40
C ALA A 7 0.14 -5.77 8.37
N ALA A 8 1.07 -6.61 7.89
CA ALA A 8 1.65 -7.70 8.66
C ALA A 8 2.82 -7.30 9.58
N GLY A 9 3.37 -6.10 9.42
CA GLY A 9 4.57 -5.63 10.11
C GLY A 9 4.39 -5.35 11.61
N LYS A 10 5.50 -5.35 12.36
CA LYS A 10 5.50 -5.08 13.82
C LYS A 10 5.33 -3.61 14.17
N GLY A 11 5.68 -2.70 13.28
CA GLY A 11 5.65 -1.25 13.55
C GLY A 11 6.61 -0.82 14.67
N GLU A 12 7.81 -1.39 14.73
CA GLU A 12 8.78 -1.17 15.83
C GLU A 12 9.18 0.31 16.00
N ARG A 13 9.12 1.11 14.95
CA ARG A 13 9.39 2.56 15.00
C ARG A 13 8.34 3.34 15.81
N LEU A 14 7.16 2.76 16.02
CA LEU A 14 6.08 3.31 16.85
C LEU A 14 6.07 2.78 18.31
N TRP A 15 7.06 1.98 18.72
CA TRP A 15 7.12 1.54 20.10
C TRP A 15 7.23 2.75 21.08
N PRO A 16 6.54 2.70 22.25
CA PRO A 16 5.81 1.55 22.83
C PRO A 16 4.37 1.35 22.34
N LEU A 17 3.79 2.23 21.47
CA LEU A 17 2.40 2.16 21.03
C LEU A 17 2.07 0.80 20.39
N THR A 18 3.00 0.25 19.61
CA THR A 18 2.80 -0.98 18.85
C THR A 18 3.29 -2.25 19.56
N LYS A 19 3.71 -2.14 20.83
CA LYS A 19 4.17 -3.31 21.59
C LYS A 19 3.08 -4.35 21.81
N ASP A 20 1.89 -3.88 22.16
CA ASP A 20 0.74 -4.72 22.46
C ASP A 20 -0.47 -4.44 21.55
N THR A 21 -0.31 -3.52 20.60
CA THR A 21 -1.33 -3.13 19.61
C THR A 21 -0.68 -3.16 18.22
N PRO A 22 -1.19 -3.94 17.23
CA PRO A 22 -0.59 -3.94 15.91
C PRO A 22 -0.78 -2.55 15.26
N LYS A 23 0.19 -2.12 14.44
CA LYS A 23 0.20 -0.77 13.82
C LYS A 23 -1.14 -0.37 13.18
N PRO A 24 -1.86 -1.25 12.46
CA PRO A 24 -3.18 -0.92 11.92
C PRO A 24 -4.22 -0.52 12.96
N LEU A 25 -4.07 -0.98 14.20
CA LEU A 25 -5.01 -0.69 15.29
C LEU A 25 -4.54 0.45 16.21
N VAL A 26 -3.47 1.17 15.84
CA VAL A 26 -3.07 2.40 16.55
C VAL A 26 -4.14 3.46 16.32
N GLU A 27 -4.58 4.07 17.42
CA GLU A 27 -5.62 5.10 17.41
C GLU A 27 -5.08 6.41 16.80
N VAL A 28 -5.70 6.86 15.71
CA VAL A 28 -5.34 8.09 14.98
C VAL A 28 -6.32 9.24 15.26
N ARG A 29 -7.52 8.95 15.77
CA ARG A 29 -8.46 9.90 16.35
C ARG A 29 -9.28 9.19 17.43
N GLU A 30 -10.00 9.94 18.28
CA GLU A 30 -10.72 9.40 19.42
C GLU A 30 -11.60 8.20 19.04
N GLY A 31 -11.23 7.02 19.54
CA GLY A 31 -11.95 5.75 19.33
C GLY A 31 -11.86 5.18 17.91
N VAL A 32 -10.98 5.69 17.03
CA VAL A 32 -10.83 5.21 15.65
C VAL A 32 -9.38 4.87 15.36
N SER A 33 -9.15 3.63 14.96
CA SER A 33 -7.84 3.14 14.55
C SER A 33 -7.45 3.61 13.14
N LEU A 34 -6.17 3.49 12.81
CA LEU A 34 -5.65 3.77 11.47
C LEU A 34 -6.35 2.93 10.40
N LEU A 35 -6.58 1.65 10.67
CA LEU A 35 -7.25 0.75 9.73
C LEU A 35 -8.73 1.14 9.53
N GLU A 36 -9.46 1.48 10.60
CA GLU A 36 -10.84 1.94 10.47
C GLU A 36 -10.93 3.22 9.64
N GLU A 37 -10.02 4.17 9.86
CA GLU A 37 -9.94 5.40 9.06
C GLU A 37 -9.63 5.09 7.59
N GLN A 38 -8.69 4.18 7.33
CA GLN A 38 -8.34 3.73 5.98
C GLN A 38 -9.53 3.07 5.29
N LEU A 39 -10.22 2.14 5.96
CA LEU A 39 -11.39 1.45 5.44
C LEU A 39 -12.57 2.39 5.18
N GLY A 40 -12.79 3.38 6.05
CA GLY A 40 -13.79 4.41 5.85
C GLY A 40 -13.57 5.23 4.58
N ARG A 41 -12.32 5.59 4.28
CA ARG A 41 -11.96 6.32 3.05
C ARG A 41 -12.07 5.43 1.81
N ILE A 42 -11.71 4.17 1.92
CA ILE A 42 -11.89 3.17 0.86
C ILE A 42 -13.39 3.02 0.53
N SER A 43 -14.24 2.85 1.54
CA SER A 43 -15.70 2.78 1.35
C SER A 43 -16.26 4.05 0.70
N ALA A 44 -15.83 5.23 1.18
CA ALA A 44 -16.28 6.53 0.65
C ALA A 44 -15.88 6.75 -0.81
N SER A 45 -14.88 6.05 -1.33
CA SER A 45 -14.48 6.13 -2.76
C SER A 45 -15.55 5.61 -3.71
N GLY A 46 -16.37 4.65 -3.26
CA GLY A 46 -17.44 4.03 -4.03
C GLY A 46 -16.99 3.10 -5.17
N VAL A 47 -15.67 2.90 -5.36
CA VAL A 47 -15.12 2.06 -6.45
C VAL A 47 -14.56 0.73 -5.96
N ILE A 48 -14.35 0.59 -4.66
CA ILE A 48 -13.84 -0.63 -4.00
C ILE A 48 -14.98 -1.24 -3.19
N ASP A 49 -15.20 -2.54 -3.37
CA ASP A 49 -16.23 -3.33 -2.68
C ASP A 49 -15.66 -4.50 -1.86
N ARG A 50 -14.36 -4.82 -2.04
CA ARG A 50 -13.67 -5.89 -1.32
C ARG A 50 -12.31 -5.45 -0.81
N VAL A 51 -11.98 -5.82 0.42
CA VAL A 51 -10.71 -5.52 1.08
C VAL A 51 -10.10 -6.80 1.62
N GLU A 52 -8.86 -7.08 1.23
CA GLU A 52 -8.04 -8.16 1.77
C GLU A 52 -6.93 -7.57 2.62
N ILE A 53 -6.94 -7.80 3.91
CA ILE A 53 -5.93 -7.28 4.83
C ILE A 53 -4.90 -8.37 5.11
N VAL A 54 -3.65 -8.14 4.70
CA VAL A 54 -2.57 -9.08 5.01
C VAL A 54 -2.07 -8.82 6.43
N THR A 55 -2.37 -9.74 7.33
CA THR A 55 -2.03 -9.66 8.76
C THR A 55 -0.78 -10.48 9.10
N GLY A 56 -0.18 -10.21 10.26
CA GLY A 56 0.99 -10.92 10.75
C GLY A 56 1.19 -10.70 12.24
N TYR A 57 1.97 -9.69 12.64
CA TYR A 57 2.18 -9.35 14.03
C TYR A 57 0.86 -9.00 14.74
N LEU A 58 0.55 -9.73 15.81
CA LEU A 58 -0.73 -9.62 16.54
C LEU A 58 -1.97 -9.70 15.62
N GLY A 59 -1.88 -10.48 14.52
CA GLY A 59 -2.92 -10.58 13.50
C GLY A 59 -4.29 -10.95 14.07
N HIS A 60 -4.35 -11.81 15.12
CA HIS A 60 -5.60 -12.16 15.80
C HIS A 60 -6.38 -10.94 16.31
N LYS A 61 -5.72 -9.84 16.69
CA LYS A 61 -6.40 -8.60 17.10
C LYS A 61 -7.03 -7.88 15.92
N VAL A 62 -6.38 -7.93 14.75
CA VAL A 62 -6.95 -7.40 13.50
C VAL A 62 -8.13 -8.26 13.06
N ASP A 63 -8.01 -9.60 13.14
CA ASP A 63 -9.09 -10.53 12.81
C ASP A 63 -10.31 -10.29 13.72
N GLU A 64 -10.09 -10.09 15.03
CA GLU A 64 -11.16 -9.80 15.99
C GLU A 64 -11.83 -8.45 15.68
N MET A 65 -11.06 -7.42 15.33
CA MET A 65 -11.62 -6.12 14.95
C MET A 65 -12.45 -6.25 13.68
N VAL A 66 -11.92 -6.89 12.62
CA VAL A 66 -12.61 -7.08 11.34
C VAL A 66 -13.91 -7.87 11.52
N ALA A 67 -13.91 -8.90 12.38
CA ALA A 67 -15.12 -9.71 12.65
C ALA A 67 -16.26 -8.93 13.32
N ASN A 68 -15.95 -7.81 13.99
CA ASN A 68 -16.92 -6.95 14.66
C ASN A 68 -17.17 -5.63 13.92
N LEU A 69 -16.51 -5.41 12.79
CA LEU A 69 -16.60 -4.17 12.03
C LEU A 69 -17.64 -4.33 10.91
N GLU A 70 -18.60 -3.42 10.88
CA GLU A 70 -19.55 -3.30 9.79
C GLU A 70 -19.30 -1.97 9.07
N ILE A 71 -18.90 -2.04 7.81
CA ILE A 71 -18.78 -0.88 6.92
C ILE A 71 -19.64 -1.14 5.69
N ASP A 72 -20.55 -0.22 5.44
CA ASP A 72 -21.47 -0.32 4.31
C ASP A 72 -20.70 -0.51 2.99
N ASN A 73 -21.16 -1.45 2.18
CA ASN A 73 -20.65 -1.77 0.84
C ASN A 73 -19.21 -2.31 0.79
N LEU A 74 -18.60 -2.73 1.90
CA LEU A 74 -17.30 -3.39 1.93
C LEU A 74 -17.40 -4.82 2.46
N GLU A 75 -16.93 -5.78 1.67
CA GLU A 75 -16.59 -7.13 2.13
C GLU A 75 -15.12 -7.13 2.57
N ILE A 76 -14.86 -7.42 3.85
CA ILE A 76 -13.52 -7.36 4.43
C ILE A 76 -13.10 -8.75 4.88
N SER A 77 -11.91 -9.18 4.47
CA SER A 77 -11.30 -10.44 4.90
C SER A 77 -9.81 -10.27 5.20
N THR A 78 -9.23 -11.26 5.86
CA THR A 78 -7.82 -11.25 6.27
C THR A 78 -7.07 -12.43 5.67
N VAL A 79 -5.78 -12.19 5.36
CA VAL A 79 -4.83 -13.21 4.90
C VAL A 79 -3.63 -13.19 5.85
N TYR A 80 -3.42 -14.27 6.60
CA TYR A 80 -2.33 -14.32 7.56
C TYR A 80 -0.99 -14.65 6.90
N ASN A 81 0.02 -13.79 7.11
CA ASN A 81 1.40 -14.05 6.73
C ASN A 81 2.17 -14.70 7.91
N PRO A 82 2.44 -16.01 7.89
CA PRO A 82 3.18 -16.69 8.96
C PRO A 82 4.67 -16.34 8.99
N PHE A 83 5.18 -15.70 7.94
CA PHE A 83 6.60 -15.35 7.79
C PHE A 83 6.93 -13.91 8.21
N TYR A 84 5.98 -13.16 8.78
CA TYR A 84 6.14 -11.74 9.13
C TYR A 84 7.37 -11.43 10.01
N MET A 85 7.83 -12.43 10.78
CA MET A 85 9.01 -12.28 11.66
C MET A 85 10.36 -12.34 10.92
N VAL A 86 10.39 -12.94 9.74
CA VAL A 86 11.62 -13.25 8.98
C VAL A 86 11.60 -12.71 7.56
N SER A 87 10.61 -11.90 7.23
CA SER A 87 10.43 -11.35 5.89
C SER A 87 9.89 -9.92 5.96
N ASN A 88 10.00 -9.20 4.84
CA ASN A 88 9.40 -7.88 4.65
C ASN A 88 8.08 -7.99 3.86
N ASN A 89 7.48 -6.87 3.49
CA ASN A 89 6.14 -6.78 2.91
C ASN A 89 6.02 -7.34 1.48
N LEU A 90 7.14 -7.58 0.75
CA LEU A 90 7.09 -8.34 -0.51
C LEU A 90 6.58 -9.77 -0.27
N ALA A 91 7.04 -10.42 0.80
CA ALA A 91 6.55 -11.74 1.17
C ALA A 91 5.09 -11.71 1.62
N SER A 92 4.65 -10.63 2.28
CA SER A 92 3.24 -10.43 2.64
C SER A 92 2.36 -10.38 1.39
N LEU A 93 2.77 -9.63 0.36
CA LEU A 93 2.05 -9.56 -0.91
C LEU A 93 2.05 -10.94 -1.63
N TRP A 94 3.16 -11.66 -1.60
CA TRP A 94 3.23 -13.00 -2.19
C TRP A 94 2.30 -14.00 -1.50
N VAL A 95 2.19 -13.96 -0.17
CA VAL A 95 1.23 -14.80 0.58
C VAL A 95 -0.21 -14.53 0.12
N ALA A 96 -0.53 -13.28 -0.17
CA ALA A 96 -1.84 -12.85 -0.66
C ALA A 96 -2.01 -12.98 -2.19
N LYS A 97 -1.03 -13.48 -2.94
CA LYS A 97 -1.09 -13.48 -4.42
C LYS A 97 -2.32 -14.16 -5.01
N ASN A 98 -2.87 -15.17 -4.33
CA ASN A 98 -4.04 -15.90 -4.83
C ASN A 98 -5.34 -15.09 -4.78
N VAL A 99 -5.38 -14.01 -3.97
CA VAL A 99 -6.53 -13.09 -3.95
C VAL A 99 -6.44 -12.00 -5.04
N ILE A 100 -5.36 -12.00 -5.86
CA ILE A 100 -5.23 -11.20 -7.09
C ILE A 100 -5.96 -11.93 -8.25
N ASP A 101 -7.22 -12.25 -8.08
CA ASP A 101 -8.06 -13.00 -9.02
C ASP A 101 -8.92 -12.10 -9.91
N GLU A 102 -9.07 -10.84 -9.52
CA GLU A 102 -9.73 -9.77 -10.26
C GLU A 102 -8.87 -8.50 -10.28
N ASP A 103 -9.33 -7.44 -10.96
CA ASP A 103 -8.67 -6.14 -10.94
C ASP A 103 -8.58 -5.62 -9.52
N CYS A 104 -7.38 -5.24 -9.11
CA CYS A 104 -7.12 -4.90 -7.71
C CYS A 104 -6.13 -3.74 -7.56
N MET A 105 -6.29 -3.03 -6.46
CA MET A 105 -5.27 -2.13 -5.94
C MET A 105 -4.46 -2.83 -4.85
N VAL A 106 -3.21 -2.38 -4.63
CA VAL A 106 -2.38 -2.80 -3.50
C VAL A 106 -1.82 -1.58 -2.81
N THR A 107 -1.85 -1.56 -1.47
CA THR A 107 -1.26 -0.48 -0.66
C THR A 107 -0.70 -1.00 0.66
N ASN A 108 0.07 -0.14 1.34
CA ASN A 108 0.53 -0.41 2.69
C ASN A 108 -0.54 -0.08 3.74
N GLY A 109 -0.48 -0.76 4.88
CA GLY A 109 -1.39 -0.56 6.01
C GLY A 109 -1.11 0.68 6.86
N ASP A 110 -0.10 1.48 6.49
CA ASP A 110 0.27 2.75 7.12
C ASP A 110 -0.05 3.98 6.27
N ASN A 111 -0.55 3.78 5.07
CA ASN A 111 -0.93 4.85 4.15
C ASN A 111 -2.39 5.27 4.36
N LEU A 112 -2.62 6.57 4.41
CA LEU A 112 -3.94 7.16 4.41
C LEU A 112 -4.11 8.07 3.20
N PHE A 113 -4.90 7.63 2.23
CA PHE A 113 -5.25 8.40 1.04
C PHE A 113 -6.59 9.10 1.23
N HIS A 114 -6.79 10.23 0.57
CA HIS A 114 -8.12 10.81 0.41
C HIS A 114 -8.98 9.89 -0.47
N SER A 115 -10.29 9.82 -0.20
CA SER A 115 -11.20 8.88 -0.88
C SER A 115 -11.24 9.05 -2.40
N ASP A 116 -11.11 10.28 -2.90
CA ASP A 116 -11.09 10.58 -4.34
C ASP A 116 -9.87 10.00 -5.07
N VAL A 117 -8.73 9.78 -4.38
CA VAL A 117 -7.53 9.17 -4.97
C VAL A 117 -7.86 7.79 -5.57
N PHE A 118 -8.61 6.96 -4.85
CA PHE A 118 -8.99 5.64 -5.35
C PHE A 118 -9.92 5.74 -6.57
N LYS A 119 -10.85 6.70 -6.51
CA LYS A 119 -11.81 6.93 -7.61
C LYS A 119 -11.09 7.47 -8.84
N ASP A 120 -10.28 8.53 -8.69
CA ASP A 120 -9.54 9.15 -9.79
C ASP A 120 -8.60 8.13 -10.43
N PHE A 121 -7.87 7.34 -9.62
CA PHE A 121 -6.99 6.28 -10.11
C PHE A 121 -7.74 5.24 -10.96
N CYS A 122 -8.94 4.87 -10.52
CA CYS A 122 -9.79 3.92 -11.24
C CYS A 122 -10.34 4.49 -12.54
N ASP A 123 -10.77 5.76 -12.52
CA ASP A 123 -11.41 6.43 -13.63
C ASP A 123 -10.42 6.87 -14.72
N GLU A 124 -9.19 7.22 -14.34
CA GLU A 124 -8.15 7.65 -15.29
C GLU A 124 -7.36 6.49 -15.89
N CYS A 125 -7.24 5.35 -15.18
CA CYS A 125 -6.48 4.17 -15.61
C CYS A 125 -7.42 3.04 -16.04
N GLN A 126 -8.14 3.19 -17.16
CA GLN A 126 -9.17 2.24 -17.60
C GLN A 126 -8.65 1.08 -18.45
N ASP A 127 -7.51 1.23 -19.10
CA ASP A 127 -6.93 0.19 -19.93
C ASP A 127 -6.32 -0.96 -19.10
N ASP A 128 -6.23 -2.14 -19.69
CA ASP A 128 -5.52 -3.27 -19.09
C ASP A 128 -4.03 -2.93 -18.91
N GLY A 129 -3.51 -3.04 -17.68
CA GLY A 129 -2.13 -2.67 -17.39
C GLY A 129 -1.78 -2.74 -15.90
N ILE A 130 -0.54 -2.39 -15.61
CA ILE A 130 -0.02 -2.21 -14.26
C ILE A 130 0.33 -0.74 -14.10
N TYR A 131 -0.25 -0.10 -13.10
CA TYR A 131 -0.09 1.34 -12.84
C TYR A 131 0.47 1.55 -11.44
N LEU A 132 1.43 2.46 -11.32
CA LEU A 132 2.01 2.86 -10.04
C LEU A 132 1.70 4.34 -9.78
N SER A 133 1.13 4.63 -8.61
CA SER A 133 0.89 6.01 -8.18
C SER A 133 2.19 6.72 -7.86
N LEU A 134 2.31 7.96 -8.32
CA LEU A 134 3.47 8.81 -8.14
C LEU A 134 3.07 10.20 -7.64
N GLY A 135 3.87 10.74 -6.73
CA GLY A 135 3.86 12.13 -6.33
C GLY A 135 5.07 12.87 -6.88
N GLU A 136 4.89 14.10 -7.35
CA GLU A 136 6.00 14.99 -7.66
C GLU A 136 6.64 15.48 -6.36
N LYS A 137 7.97 15.55 -6.32
CA LYS A 137 8.73 15.97 -5.15
C LYS A 137 10.06 16.60 -5.59
N ASP A 138 10.34 17.79 -5.09
CA ASP A 138 11.59 18.50 -5.41
C ASP A 138 12.77 17.97 -4.59
N GLU A 139 12.53 17.66 -3.31
CA GLU A 139 13.52 17.11 -2.39
C GLU A 139 13.07 15.74 -1.88
N PHE A 140 14.03 14.80 -1.82
CA PHE A 140 13.76 13.42 -1.41
C PHE A 140 14.50 13.11 -0.12
N ASP A 141 13.78 12.50 0.82
CA ASP A 141 14.33 11.93 2.04
C ASP A 141 14.95 10.55 1.80
N ASP A 142 15.73 10.06 2.73
CA ASP A 142 16.40 8.75 2.60
C ASP A 142 15.37 7.60 2.57
N ASP A 143 14.25 7.76 3.31
CA ASP A 143 13.19 6.76 3.40
C ASP A 143 12.20 6.76 2.22
N ASP A 144 12.22 7.77 1.36
CA ASP A 144 11.33 7.86 0.20
C ASP A 144 11.54 6.70 -0.78
N MET A 145 10.44 6.14 -1.28
CA MET A 145 10.46 5.18 -2.39
C MET A 145 10.57 5.93 -3.71
N LYS A 146 11.81 6.19 -4.10
CA LYS A 146 12.17 6.95 -5.30
C LYS A 146 11.92 6.15 -6.56
N VAL A 147 11.53 6.83 -7.64
CA VAL A 147 11.17 6.22 -8.92
C VAL A 147 12.01 6.81 -10.04
N THR A 148 12.51 5.95 -10.92
CA THR A 148 13.14 6.34 -12.20
C THR A 148 12.20 6.00 -13.36
N LEU A 149 12.06 6.96 -14.28
CA LEU A 149 11.26 6.81 -15.48
C LEU A 149 12.18 6.79 -16.73
N HIS A 150 11.77 6.03 -17.73
CA HIS A 150 12.38 6.06 -19.07
C HIS A 150 11.27 5.92 -20.12
N ASP A 151 11.26 6.80 -21.11
CA ASP A 151 10.23 6.88 -22.16
C ASP A 151 8.79 6.89 -21.59
N GLY A 152 8.59 7.58 -20.45
CA GLY A 152 7.28 7.70 -19.80
C GLY A 152 6.84 6.48 -18.99
N LEU A 153 7.67 5.44 -18.86
CA LEU A 153 7.38 4.23 -18.08
C LEU A 153 8.26 4.15 -16.83
N VAL A 154 7.74 3.55 -15.78
CA VAL A 154 8.51 3.24 -14.56
C VAL A 154 9.48 2.09 -14.85
N ILE A 155 10.77 2.34 -14.62
CA ILE A 155 11.82 1.32 -14.83
C ILE A 155 12.51 0.88 -13.55
N HIS A 156 12.52 1.71 -12.51
CA HIS A 156 13.16 1.38 -11.24
C HIS A 156 12.49 2.05 -10.05
N VAL A 157 12.31 1.30 -8.97
CA VAL A 157 11.74 1.77 -7.70
C VAL A 157 12.63 1.31 -6.56
N SER A 158 13.23 2.25 -5.81
CA SER A 158 14.12 1.94 -4.68
C SER A 158 14.32 3.17 -3.79
N LYS A 159 14.65 2.96 -2.51
CA LYS A 159 15.14 4.02 -1.62
C LYS A 159 16.52 4.55 -2.04
N ASP A 160 17.34 3.72 -2.68
CA ASP A 160 18.76 3.97 -2.94
C ASP A 160 19.03 4.59 -4.32
N ILE A 161 18.02 5.13 -5.02
CA ILE A 161 18.20 5.76 -6.32
C ILE A 161 18.99 7.07 -6.14
N PRO A 162 20.19 7.23 -6.75
CA PRO A 162 21.00 8.44 -6.62
C PRO A 162 20.42 9.60 -7.44
N LYS A 163 20.76 10.85 -7.08
CA LYS A 163 20.61 12.01 -7.97
C LYS A 163 21.55 11.81 -9.17
N PRO A 164 21.20 12.16 -10.42
CA PRO A 164 19.96 12.81 -10.87
C PRO A 164 18.85 11.86 -11.35
N SER A 165 18.92 10.57 -11.06
CA SER A 165 18.00 9.55 -11.61
C SER A 165 16.65 9.45 -10.86
N ARG A 166 16.38 10.35 -9.92
CA ARG A 166 15.13 10.43 -9.18
C ARG A 166 14.14 11.32 -9.94
N HIS A 167 12.99 10.80 -10.30
CA HIS A 167 11.97 11.54 -11.04
C HIS A 167 10.70 11.80 -10.23
N ALA A 168 10.34 10.88 -9.32
CA ALA A 168 9.15 10.97 -8.50
C ALA A 168 9.30 10.12 -7.24
N GLU A 169 8.36 10.24 -6.32
CA GLU A 169 8.17 9.36 -5.18
C GLU A 169 6.94 8.48 -5.40
N SER A 170 6.98 7.21 -4.99
CA SER A 170 5.77 6.38 -4.92
C SER A 170 5.31 6.23 -3.48
N PRO A 171 4.07 6.64 -3.16
CA PRO A 171 3.47 6.42 -1.84
C PRO A 171 3.06 4.96 -1.60
N GLY A 172 3.30 4.06 -2.56
CA GLY A 172 2.96 2.66 -2.39
C GLY A 172 1.47 2.35 -2.60
N LEU A 173 0.88 2.91 -3.66
CA LEU A 173 -0.43 2.50 -4.18
C LEU A 173 -0.27 2.08 -5.63
N CYS A 174 -0.75 0.90 -6.01
CA CYS A 174 -0.77 0.47 -7.40
C CYS A 174 -2.14 -0.07 -7.80
N LEU A 175 -2.39 -0.08 -9.12
CA LEU A 175 -3.55 -0.72 -9.74
C LEU A 175 -3.06 -1.77 -10.73
N VAL A 176 -3.60 -2.99 -10.62
CA VAL A 176 -3.35 -4.11 -11.54
C VAL A 176 -4.65 -4.45 -12.22
N ARG A 177 -4.78 -4.14 -13.50
CA ARG A 177 -6.00 -4.27 -14.29
C ARG A 177 -5.80 -5.23 -15.46
N GLY A 178 -6.80 -6.08 -15.70
CA GLY A 178 -6.79 -7.05 -16.79
C GLY A 178 -6.05 -8.35 -16.48
N LYS A 179 -6.48 -9.40 -17.16
CA LYS A 179 -6.00 -10.77 -16.89
C LYS A 179 -4.49 -10.93 -17.08
N GLN A 180 -3.95 -10.36 -18.15
CA GLN A 180 -2.51 -10.51 -18.44
C GLN A 180 -1.66 -9.77 -17.43
N ALA A 181 -2.08 -8.56 -17.02
CA ALA A 181 -1.38 -7.78 -16.00
C ALA A 181 -1.33 -8.54 -14.67
N ARG A 182 -2.45 -9.10 -14.22
CA ARG A 182 -2.51 -9.91 -12.99
C ARG A 182 -1.60 -11.15 -13.07
N GLN A 183 -1.60 -11.86 -14.20
CA GLN A 183 -0.72 -13.01 -14.40
C GLN A 183 0.76 -12.64 -14.37
N ASN A 184 1.14 -11.54 -15.01
CA ASN A 184 2.51 -11.04 -14.99
C ASN A 184 2.92 -10.65 -13.56
N PHE A 185 2.03 -9.97 -12.83
CA PHE A 185 2.25 -9.54 -11.46
C PHE A 185 2.44 -10.74 -10.51
N GLN A 186 1.51 -11.71 -10.54
CA GLN A 186 1.59 -12.93 -9.73
C GLN A 186 2.84 -13.75 -10.05
N ARG A 187 3.18 -13.90 -11.36
CA ARG A 187 4.37 -14.62 -11.78
C ARG A 187 5.66 -13.94 -11.32
N GLY A 188 5.68 -12.60 -11.38
CA GLY A 188 6.79 -11.81 -10.85
C GLY A 188 7.01 -12.04 -9.36
N LEU A 189 5.93 -12.04 -8.57
CA LEU A 189 5.97 -12.36 -7.15
C LEU A 189 6.51 -13.77 -6.90
N ASP A 190 6.06 -14.77 -7.66
CA ASP A 190 6.55 -16.15 -7.52
C ASP A 190 8.05 -16.23 -7.80
N VAL A 191 8.54 -15.60 -8.86
CA VAL A 191 9.97 -15.64 -9.19
C VAL A 191 10.82 -14.91 -8.14
N LEU A 192 10.40 -13.73 -7.68
CA LEU A 192 11.12 -13.00 -6.63
C LEU A 192 11.22 -13.83 -5.35
N MET A 193 10.14 -14.45 -4.92
CA MET A 193 10.11 -15.24 -3.68
C MET A 193 10.86 -16.59 -3.76
N THR A 194 11.37 -17.00 -4.94
CA THR A 194 12.35 -18.11 -5.01
C THR A 194 13.75 -17.69 -4.59
N ARG A 195 14.02 -16.38 -4.44
CA ARG A 195 15.33 -15.83 -4.12
C ARG A 195 15.41 -15.43 -2.66
N SER A 196 16.28 -16.05 -1.87
CA SER A 196 16.43 -15.72 -0.44
C SER A 196 16.82 -14.26 -0.19
N SER A 197 17.53 -13.63 -1.12
CA SER A 197 17.87 -12.19 -1.06
C SER A 197 16.65 -11.28 -1.08
N GLU A 198 15.53 -11.71 -1.66
CA GLU A 198 14.31 -10.90 -1.79
C GLU A 198 13.35 -11.04 -0.61
N LEU A 199 13.60 -11.94 0.35
CA LEU A 199 12.76 -12.10 1.54
C LEU A 199 12.59 -10.80 2.35
N ASN A 200 13.63 -9.97 2.39
CA ASN A 200 13.64 -8.70 3.12
C ASN A 200 13.38 -7.48 2.22
N SER A 201 12.97 -7.70 0.98
CA SER A 201 12.67 -6.61 0.05
C SER A 201 11.32 -5.96 0.33
N PHE A 202 11.22 -4.66 0.03
CA PHE A 202 9.94 -3.96 -0.04
C PHE A 202 9.13 -4.45 -1.24
N TRP A 203 7.80 -4.49 -1.11
CA TRP A 203 6.92 -5.00 -2.16
C TRP A 203 7.02 -4.22 -3.48
N LEU A 204 7.39 -2.95 -3.44
CA LEU A 204 7.61 -2.12 -4.64
C LEU A 204 8.79 -2.63 -5.52
N ARG A 205 9.62 -3.55 -5.01
CA ARG A 205 10.65 -4.26 -5.78
C ARG A 205 10.07 -5.00 -6.99
N ILE A 206 8.78 -5.39 -6.92
CA ILE A 206 8.09 -6.06 -8.04
C ILE A 206 8.12 -5.21 -9.32
N PHE A 207 7.97 -3.89 -9.22
CA PHE A 207 7.92 -3.01 -10.40
C PHE A 207 9.25 -2.97 -11.14
N THR A 208 10.37 -2.89 -10.41
CA THR A 208 11.71 -2.99 -11.03
C THR A 208 11.88 -4.34 -11.71
N TYR A 209 11.49 -5.44 -11.05
CA TYR A 209 11.58 -6.77 -11.64
C TYR A 209 10.75 -6.90 -12.92
N LEU A 210 9.51 -6.40 -12.91
CA LEU A 210 8.63 -6.47 -14.08
C LEU A 210 9.15 -5.62 -15.24
N ALA A 211 9.66 -4.42 -14.96
CA ALA A 211 10.30 -3.56 -15.98
C ALA A 211 11.55 -4.21 -16.59
N GLU A 212 12.39 -4.88 -15.78
CA GLU A 212 13.54 -5.67 -16.25
C GLU A 212 13.14 -6.86 -17.16
N HIS A 213 11.84 -7.22 -17.17
CA HIS A 213 11.29 -8.34 -17.96
C HIS A 213 10.25 -7.86 -18.98
N ASP A 214 10.43 -6.66 -19.52
CA ASP A 214 9.65 -6.07 -20.60
C ASP A 214 8.14 -5.92 -20.31
N VAL A 215 7.76 -5.83 -19.03
CA VAL A 215 6.39 -5.50 -18.62
C VAL A 215 6.31 -4.00 -18.39
N ALA A 216 5.48 -3.32 -19.17
CA ALA A 216 5.27 -1.88 -19.04
C ALA A 216 4.55 -1.53 -17.73
N ILE A 217 5.12 -0.60 -16.96
CA ILE A 217 4.53 -0.04 -15.74
C ILE A 217 4.19 1.42 -16.01
N GLN A 218 2.91 1.73 -16.02
CA GLN A 218 2.42 3.08 -16.29
C GLN A 218 2.49 3.93 -15.03
N PRO A 219 3.08 5.14 -15.08
CA PRO A 219 2.99 6.09 -13.98
C PRO A 219 1.59 6.72 -13.95
N TRP A 220 1.02 6.89 -12.75
CA TRP A 220 -0.15 7.72 -12.52
C TRP A 220 0.17 8.78 -11.48
N TYR A 221 0.04 10.04 -11.83
CA TYR A 221 0.37 11.17 -10.97
C TYR A 221 -0.86 11.72 -10.27
N PHE A 222 -0.72 12.07 -9.00
CA PHE A 222 -1.71 12.76 -8.20
C PHE A 222 -1.03 13.73 -7.23
N ASP A 223 -1.82 14.63 -6.63
CA ASP A 223 -1.34 15.54 -5.60
C ASP A 223 -1.09 14.78 -4.27
N ALA A 224 0.08 14.18 -4.16
CA ALA A 224 0.46 13.38 -2.99
C ALA A 224 0.65 14.25 -1.74
N GLU A 225 1.06 15.53 -1.88
CA GLU A 225 1.29 16.43 -0.76
C GLU A 225 0.03 16.65 0.08
N THR A 226 -1.11 16.84 -0.58
CA THR A 226 -2.39 17.11 0.09
C THR A 226 -3.26 15.89 0.28
N LYS A 227 -3.15 14.87 -0.59
CA LYS A 227 -4.07 13.73 -0.65
C LYS A 227 -3.54 12.44 -0.04
N TRP A 228 -2.30 12.43 0.47
CA TRP A 228 -1.68 11.26 1.09
C TRP A 228 -0.93 11.63 2.37
N LYS A 229 -1.02 10.74 3.36
CA LYS A 229 -0.20 10.76 4.59
C LYS A 229 0.20 9.35 4.96
N GLU A 230 1.42 9.21 5.48
CA GLU A 230 1.93 7.96 6.04
C GLU A 230 2.06 8.09 7.56
N VAL A 231 1.77 7.01 8.28
CA VAL A 231 1.96 6.92 9.74
C VAL A 231 3.07 5.92 10.01
N ASP A 232 4.29 6.38 10.22
CA ASP A 232 5.45 5.50 10.38
C ASP A 232 6.22 5.70 11.69
N ILE A 233 6.30 6.94 12.18
CA ILE A 233 6.96 7.32 13.42
C ILE A 233 6.00 8.09 14.36
N HIS A 234 6.38 8.28 15.62
CA HIS A 234 5.53 8.98 16.59
C HIS A 234 5.03 10.37 16.15
N PRO A 235 5.87 11.25 15.55
CA PRO A 235 5.39 12.52 15.04
C PRO A 235 4.28 12.39 13.99
N ASP A 236 4.28 11.34 13.17
CA ASP A 236 3.25 11.13 12.14
C ASP A 236 1.89 10.84 12.76
N VAL A 237 1.85 10.10 13.89
CA VAL A 237 0.59 9.83 14.62
C VAL A 237 -0.02 11.13 15.10
N ASP A 238 0.78 12.04 15.67
CA ASP A 238 0.29 13.33 16.17
C ASP A 238 -0.11 14.25 15.01
N GLN A 239 0.67 14.30 13.94
CA GLN A 239 0.34 15.03 12.71
C GLN A 239 -0.94 14.49 12.06
N MET A 240 -1.13 13.17 12.06
CA MET A 240 -2.34 12.54 11.56
C MET A 240 -3.56 12.94 12.38
N ARG A 241 -3.46 12.93 13.72
CA ARG A 241 -4.52 13.39 14.62
C ARG A 241 -4.91 14.84 14.35
N GLU A 242 -3.91 15.72 14.19
CA GLU A 242 -4.14 17.14 13.83
C GLU A 242 -4.79 17.29 12.44
N TYR A 243 -4.33 16.52 11.46
CA TYR A 243 -4.89 16.54 10.10
C TYR A 243 -6.36 16.11 10.11
N LEU A 244 -6.67 14.97 10.77
CA LEU A 244 -8.03 14.44 10.84
C LEU A 244 -8.97 15.37 11.63
N ALA A 245 -8.49 16.02 12.69
CA ALA A 245 -9.28 17.01 13.42
C ALA A 245 -9.70 18.20 12.55
N LYS A 246 -8.88 18.62 11.59
CA LYS A 246 -9.20 19.70 10.65
C LYS A 246 -10.19 19.27 9.56
N VAL A 247 -10.08 18.03 9.06
CA VAL A 247 -10.94 17.51 7.99
C VAL A 247 -12.38 17.25 8.48
N VAL A 248 -12.56 16.88 9.75
CA VAL A 248 -13.89 16.67 10.34
C VAL A 248 -14.65 17.98 10.57
N MET A 249 -13.96 19.14 10.53
CA MET A 249 -14.58 20.47 10.74
C MET A 249 -15.02 21.13 9.42
N THR A 250 -14.78 20.53 8.27
CA THR A 250 -15.21 20.99 6.93
C THR A 250 -16.24 20.04 6.33
#